data_e3d9dc239b408b697dabd9de52ec8b83
#
_entry.id   e3d9dc239b408b697dabd9de52ec8b83
#
_cell.length_a   1.000
_cell.length_b   1.000
_cell.length_c   1.000
_cell.angle_alpha   90.00
_cell.angle_beta   90.00
_cell.angle_gamma   90.00
#
_symmetry.space_group_name_H-M   'P 1'
#
loop_
_entity.id
_entity.type
_entity.pdbx_description
1 polymer ?
#
loop_
_entity_poly.entity_id
_entity_poly.type
_entity_poly.pdbx_seq_one_letter_code
_entity_poly.pdbx_strand_id
1 'polypeptide(L)'
;MSEQQLTEEDLKNMSPEQIAELQRKNCVFCKIIQGEVPSHKVYEDDKVLAILDIYPSTKGHTLIMPKEHVQLMPLVPPNIFNHLFKKLKYIAKGVKEGTPTTQCTIFIANGGIAGQQSPHFLFHIIPHDSEK
;
A
#
# COMPACT_ATOMS: atom_id res chain seq x y z
N MET A 1 22.61 -12.85 -6.26
CA MET A 1 22.61 -13.11 -4.80
C MET A 1 21.61 -14.19 -4.51
N SER A 2 22.04 -15.28 -3.91
CA SER A 2 21.11 -16.30 -3.46
C SER A 2 20.28 -15.76 -2.31
N GLU A 3 18.98 -15.64 -2.51
CA GLU A 3 18.06 -15.46 -1.41
C GLU A 3 18.17 -16.70 -0.53
N GLN A 4 18.80 -16.55 0.63
CA GLN A 4 18.79 -17.59 1.62
C GLN A 4 17.35 -17.75 2.09
N GLN A 5 16.74 -18.86 1.71
CA GLN A 5 15.43 -19.23 2.25
C GLN A 5 15.57 -19.49 3.74
N LEU A 6 14.95 -18.64 4.53
CA LEU A 6 14.88 -18.83 5.98
C LEU A 6 14.04 -20.05 6.28
N THR A 7 14.55 -20.91 7.19
CA THR A 7 13.79 -22.06 7.66
C THR A 7 12.78 -21.64 8.72
N GLU A 8 11.78 -22.49 8.99
CA GLU A 8 10.83 -22.26 10.08
C GLU A 8 11.54 -22.12 11.43
N GLU A 9 12.65 -22.83 11.61
CA GLU A 9 13.44 -22.75 12.83
C GLU A 9 14.15 -21.41 12.97
N ASP A 10 14.66 -20.86 11.86
CA ASP A 10 15.26 -19.53 11.84
C ASP A 10 14.23 -18.47 12.27
N LEU A 11 13.00 -18.57 11.77
CA LEU A 11 11.92 -17.63 12.11
C LEU A 11 11.52 -17.72 13.60
N LYS A 12 11.52 -18.92 14.17
CA LYS A 12 11.20 -19.12 15.60
C LYS A 12 12.25 -18.51 16.53
N ASN A 13 13.49 -18.40 16.07
CA ASN A 13 14.61 -17.88 16.86
C ASN A 13 14.82 -16.39 16.68
N MET A 14 14.04 -15.72 15.80
CA MET A 14 14.16 -14.28 15.55
C MET A 14 13.39 -13.47 16.58
N SER A 15 13.97 -12.33 16.99
CA SER A 15 13.27 -11.35 17.80
C SER A 15 12.16 -10.66 16.99
N PRO A 16 11.14 -10.06 17.64
CA PRO A 16 10.13 -9.28 16.93
C PRO A 16 10.72 -8.16 16.06
N GLU A 17 11.80 -7.51 16.50
CA GLU A 17 12.49 -6.48 15.73
C GLU A 17 13.17 -7.04 14.48
N GLN A 18 13.77 -8.22 14.57
CA GLN A 18 14.40 -8.91 13.44
C GLN A 18 13.36 -9.31 12.39
N ILE A 19 12.21 -9.83 12.82
CA ILE A 19 11.10 -10.19 11.93
C ILE A 19 10.57 -8.96 11.23
N ALA A 20 10.35 -7.86 11.96
CA ALA A 20 9.87 -6.60 11.39
C ALA A 20 10.84 -6.05 10.35
N GLU A 21 12.15 -6.09 10.60
CA GLU A 21 13.16 -5.64 9.65
C GLU A 21 13.19 -6.52 8.39
N LEU A 22 13.06 -7.83 8.55
CA LEU A 22 12.99 -8.77 7.44
C LEU A 22 11.77 -8.48 6.54
N GLN A 23 10.61 -8.22 7.16
CA GLN A 23 9.38 -7.87 6.43
C GLN A 23 9.56 -6.58 5.62
N ARG A 24 10.24 -5.57 6.17
CA ARG A 24 10.55 -4.33 5.45
C ARG A 24 11.46 -4.57 4.26
N LYS A 25 12.50 -5.39 4.42
CA LYS A 25 13.45 -5.72 3.33
C LYS A 25 12.77 -6.42 2.16
N ASN A 26 11.75 -7.23 2.43
CA ASN A 26 11.03 -8.00 1.43
C ASN A 26 9.78 -7.28 0.90
N CYS A 27 9.51 -6.07 1.38
CA CYS A 27 8.34 -5.29 0.98
C CYS A 27 8.66 -4.38 -0.21
N VAL A 28 8.04 -4.63 -1.36
CA VAL A 28 8.22 -3.80 -2.55
C VAL A 28 7.78 -2.35 -2.31
N PHE A 29 6.73 -2.13 -1.50
CA PHE A 29 6.25 -0.78 -1.20
C PHE A 29 7.21 -0.02 -0.29
N CYS A 30 7.86 -0.69 0.68
CA CYS A 30 8.94 -0.08 1.44
C CYS A 30 10.10 0.34 0.53
N LYS A 31 10.44 -0.46 -0.47
CA LYS A 31 11.47 -0.13 -1.45
C LYS A 31 11.07 1.08 -2.31
N ILE A 32 9.81 1.16 -2.70
CA ILE A 32 9.27 2.32 -3.43
C ILE A 32 9.33 3.58 -2.56
N ILE A 33 8.94 3.48 -1.30
CA ILE A 33 8.97 4.60 -0.34
C ILE A 33 10.39 5.12 -0.14
N GLN A 34 11.37 4.23 -0.11
CA GLN A 34 12.79 4.58 0.02
C GLN A 34 13.43 5.07 -1.27
N GLY A 35 12.71 4.99 -2.40
CA GLY A 35 13.22 5.40 -3.71
C GLY A 35 14.08 4.38 -4.41
N GLU A 36 14.15 3.14 -3.92
CA GLU A 36 14.93 2.06 -4.53
C GLU A 36 14.26 1.46 -5.77
N VAL A 37 12.92 1.52 -5.82
CA VAL A 37 12.11 1.05 -6.94
C VAL A 37 11.29 2.21 -7.48
N PRO A 38 11.29 2.45 -8.80
CA PRO A 38 10.53 3.57 -9.38
C PRO A 38 9.02 3.35 -9.29
N SER A 39 8.28 4.46 -9.24
CA SER A 39 6.82 4.46 -9.22
C SER A 39 6.29 5.75 -9.82
N HIS A 40 5.00 5.74 -10.22
CA HIS A 40 4.29 6.94 -10.62
C HIS A 40 3.55 7.52 -9.42
N LYS A 41 4.14 8.55 -8.80
CA LYS A 41 3.57 9.18 -7.61
C LYS A 41 2.40 10.08 -7.98
N VAL A 42 1.29 9.91 -7.27
CA VAL A 42 0.09 10.76 -7.36
C VAL A 42 0.10 11.81 -6.26
N TYR A 43 0.54 11.43 -5.08
CA TYR A 43 0.61 12.29 -3.90
C TYR A 43 1.68 11.77 -2.94
N GLU A 44 2.36 12.68 -2.26
CA GLU A 44 3.34 12.32 -1.24
C GLU A 44 3.41 13.40 -0.17
N ASP A 45 3.41 12.98 1.10
CA ASP A 45 3.79 13.82 2.24
C ASP A 45 4.71 13.02 3.17
N ASP A 46 4.97 13.54 4.37
CA ASP A 46 5.89 12.90 5.31
C ASP A 46 5.37 11.55 5.86
N LYS A 47 4.07 11.28 5.78
CA LYS A 47 3.42 10.10 6.37
C LYS A 47 2.79 9.17 5.35
N VAL A 48 2.42 9.68 4.17
CA VAL A 48 1.60 8.99 3.18
C VAL A 48 2.22 9.09 1.80
N LEU A 49 2.13 7.99 1.05
CA LEU A 49 2.47 7.92 -0.36
C LEU A 49 1.28 7.35 -1.13
N ALA A 50 0.93 7.98 -2.24
CA ALA A 50 -0.04 7.45 -3.20
C ALA A 50 0.63 7.29 -4.56
N ILE A 51 0.46 6.11 -5.17
CA ILE A 51 1.07 5.76 -6.46
C ILE A 51 0.04 5.10 -7.37
N LEU A 52 0.31 5.10 -8.67
CA LEU A 52 -0.47 4.31 -9.61
C LEU A 52 -0.05 2.84 -9.54
N ASP A 53 -1.03 1.94 -9.59
CA ASP A 53 -0.76 0.51 -9.66
C ASP A 53 -0.18 0.16 -11.04
N ILE A 54 0.90 -0.62 -11.06
CA ILE A 54 1.53 -1.09 -12.31
C ILE A 54 0.75 -2.22 -12.99
N TYR A 55 -0.14 -2.87 -12.24
CA TYR A 55 -1.08 -3.88 -12.75
C TYR A 55 -2.52 -3.42 -12.49
N PRO A 56 -2.95 -2.32 -13.13
CA PRO A 56 -4.21 -1.69 -12.77
C PRO A 56 -5.43 -2.52 -13.18
N SER A 57 -6.43 -2.55 -12.31
CA SER A 57 -7.75 -3.12 -12.64
C SER A 57 -8.47 -2.24 -13.65
N THR A 58 -8.31 -0.92 -13.52
CA THR A 58 -8.79 0.09 -14.48
C THR A 58 -7.76 1.20 -14.58
N LYS A 59 -7.88 2.02 -15.63
CA LYS A 59 -7.02 3.19 -15.79
C LYS A 59 -7.21 4.15 -14.61
N GLY A 60 -6.09 4.49 -13.95
CA GLY A 60 -6.11 5.37 -12.78
C GLY A 60 -6.21 4.64 -11.45
N HIS A 61 -6.15 3.31 -11.44
CA HIS A 61 -6.10 2.51 -10.19
C HIS A 61 -4.95 3.01 -9.32
N THR A 62 -5.27 3.56 -8.16
CA THR A 62 -4.34 4.22 -7.25
C THR A 62 -4.23 3.45 -5.95
N LEU A 63 -3.01 3.37 -5.42
CA LEU A 63 -2.69 2.76 -4.13
C LEU A 63 -2.28 3.86 -3.15
N ILE A 64 -2.87 3.86 -1.96
CA ILE A 64 -2.52 4.81 -0.89
C ILE A 64 -2.00 4.01 0.30
N MET A 65 -0.83 4.37 0.79
CA MET A 65 -0.15 3.63 1.85
C MET A 65 0.51 4.56 2.86
N PRO A 66 0.62 4.12 4.12
CA PRO A 66 1.49 4.80 5.07
C PRO A 66 2.95 4.56 4.69
N LYS A 67 3.82 5.53 4.95
CA LYS A 67 5.26 5.36 4.78
C LYS A 67 5.84 4.42 5.82
N GLU A 68 5.23 4.38 7.01
CA GLU A 68 5.56 3.38 8.02
C GLU A 68 5.10 1.99 7.59
N HIS A 69 5.95 0.97 7.75
CA HIS A 69 5.60 -0.39 7.42
C HIS A 69 4.64 -0.96 8.46
N VAL A 70 3.39 -1.16 8.07
CA VAL A 70 2.36 -1.81 8.86
C VAL A 70 1.64 -2.80 7.95
N GLN A 71 1.46 -4.02 8.39
CA GLN A 71 0.84 -5.06 7.56
C GLN A 71 -0.68 -5.01 7.58
N LEU A 72 -1.27 -4.90 8.74
CA LEU A 72 -2.71 -5.04 8.95
C LEU A 72 -3.32 -3.78 9.54
N MET A 73 -4.57 -3.49 9.17
CA MET A 73 -5.29 -2.30 9.61
C MET A 73 -5.28 -2.08 11.13
N PRO A 74 -5.53 -3.11 11.98
CA PRO A 74 -5.54 -2.89 13.44
C PRO A 74 -4.20 -2.44 14.02
N LEU A 75 -3.10 -2.64 13.29
CA LEU A 75 -1.76 -2.26 13.73
C LEU A 75 -1.36 -0.84 13.33
N VAL A 76 -2.16 -0.16 12.52
CA VAL A 76 -1.88 1.20 12.09
C VAL A 76 -2.08 2.16 13.27
N PRO A 77 -1.07 2.98 13.64
CA PRO A 77 -1.23 3.96 14.72
C PRO A 77 -2.39 4.93 14.42
N PRO A 78 -3.18 5.33 15.44
CA PRO A 78 -4.37 6.17 15.22
C PRO A 78 -4.10 7.49 14.49
N ASN A 79 -2.99 8.15 14.77
CA ASN A 79 -2.63 9.40 14.09
C ASN A 79 -2.32 9.18 12.60
N ILE A 80 -1.66 8.07 12.26
CA ILE A 80 -1.38 7.68 10.87
C ILE A 80 -2.67 7.31 10.16
N PHE A 81 -3.53 6.52 10.83
CA PHE A 81 -4.83 6.10 10.30
C PHE A 81 -5.72 7.29 9.96
N ASN A 82 -5.83 8.25 10.87
CA ASN A 82 -6.62 9.46 10.65
C ASN A 82 -6.07 10.29 9.48
N HIS A 83 -4.76 10.41 9.37
CA HIS A 83 -4.10 11.11 8.28
C HIS A 83 -4.36 10.44 6.92
N LEU A 84 -4.29 9.10 6.87
CA LEU A 84 -4.62 8.32 5.68
C LEU A 84 -6.05 8.59 5.20
N PHE A 85 -7.04 8.60 6.10
CA PHE A 85 -8.43 8.86 5.74
C PHE A 85 -8.65 10.28 5.22
N LYS A 86 -8.01 11.27 5.83
CA LYS A 86 -8.08 12.66 5.34
C LYS A 86 -7.52 12.78 3.94
N LYS A 87 -6.38 12.12 3.68
CA LYS A 87 -5.74 12.15 2.37
C LYS A 87 -6.47 11.28 1.35
N LEU A 88 -7.07 10.18 1.79
CA LEU A 88 -7.94 9.35 0.94
C LEU A 88 -9.04 10.19 0.28
N LYS A 89 -9.72 11.00 1.06
CA LYS A 89 -10.76 11.91 0.55
C LYS A 89 -10.22 12.85 -0.53
N TYR A 90 -9.09 13.48 -0.27
CA TYR A 90 -8.43 14.41 -1.18
C TYR A 90 -7.95 13.71 -2.45
N ILE A 91 -7.30 12.57 -2.33
CA ILE A 91 -6.75 11.81 -3.46
C ILE A 91 -7.87 11.23 -4.32
N ALA A 92 -8.94 10.71 -3.71
CA ALA A 92 -10.10 10.20 -4.44
C ALA A 92 -10.73 11.29 -5.31
N LYS A 93 -10.80 12.53 -4.81
CA LYS A 93 -11.26 13.68 -5.58
C LYS A 93 -10.34 13.96 -6.78
N GLY A 94 -9.02 13.92 -6.56
CA GLY A 94 -8.04 14.11 -7.62
C GLY A 94 -8.08 13.01 -8.69
N VAL A 95 -8.26 11.77 -8.30
CA VAL A 95 -8.43 10.64 -9.22
C VAL A 95 -9.68 10.81 -10.07
N LYS A 96 -10.79 11.22 -9.46
CA LYS A 96 -12.04 11.51 -10.17
C LYS A 96 -11.86 12.64 -11.20
N GLU A 97 -11.14 13.69 -10.85
CA GLU A 97 -10.88 14.83 -11.73
C GLU A 97 -9.89 14.49 -12.86
N GLY A 98 -8.93 13.60 -12.57
CA GLY A 98 -7.87 13.20 -13.50
C GLY A 98 -8.23 12.05 -14.43
N THR A 99 -9.40 11.42 -14.27
CA THR A 99 -9.86 10.28 -15.07
C THR A 99 -11.27 10.55 -15.62
N PRO A 100 -11.67 9.90 -16.74
CA PRO A 100 -13.02 10.07 -17.30
C PRO A 100 -14.07 9.28 -16.50
N THR A 101 -13.96 9.25 -15.18
CA THR A 101 -14.84 8.50 -14.30
C THR A 101 -15.58 9.42 -13.35
N THR A 102 -16.79 9.01 -12.96
CA THR A 102 -17.58 9.69 -11.95
C THR A 102 -17.70 8.88 -10.67
N GLN A 103 -17.26 7.63 -10.68
CA GLN A 103 -17.43 6.69 -9.57
C GLN A 103 -16.16 5.89 -9.37
N CYS A 104 -15.92 5.47 -8.14
CA CYS A 104 -14.79 4.59 -7.81
C CYS A 104 -15.16 3.61 -6.70
N THR A 105 -14.48 2.48 -6.69
CA THR A 105 -14.48 1.56 -5.57
C THR A 105 -13.27 1.85 -4.71
N ILE A 106 -13.47 1.95 -3.39
CA ILE A 106 -12.40 2.08 -2.41
C ILE A 106 -12.46 0.85 -1.54
N PHE A 107 -11.36 0.11 -1.44
CA PHE A 107 -11.33 -1.09 -0.59
C PHE A 107 -9.99 -1.30 0.07
N ILE A 108 -10.00 -2.11 1.12
CA ILE A 108 -8.85 -2.58 1.87
C ILE A 108 -8.93 -4.10 1.93
N ALA A 109 -7.90 -4.80 1.46
CA ALA A 109 -7.75 -6.23 1.69
C ALA A 109 -6.89 -6.42 2.95
N ASN A 110 -7.49 -6.92 4.02
CA ASN A 110 -6.84 -7.06 5.32
C ASN A 110 -6.59 -8.55 5.62
N GLY A 111 -5.39 -9.01 5.29
CA GLY A 111 -4.98 -10.40 5.42
C GLY A 111 -5.00 -11.17 4.10
N GLY A 112 -4.17 -12.22 4.00
CA GLY A 112 -3.97 -12.98 2.76
C GLY A 112 -5.24 -13.65 2.22
N ILE A 113 -6.09 -14.17 3.11
CA ILE A 113 -7.35 -14.83 2.74
C ILE A 113 -8.33 -13.82 2.12
N ALA A 114 -8.27 -12.55 2.55
CA ALA A 114 -9.10 -11.48 1.99
C ALA A 114 -8.51 -10.89 0.70
N GLY A 115 -7.39 -11.40 0.22
CA GLY A 115 -6.76 -10.98 -1.03
C GLY A 115 -5.62 -9.97 -0.87
N GLN A 116 -5.13 -9.73 0.34
CA GLN A 116 -3.95 -8.89 0.55
C GLN A 116 -2.72 -9.58 -0.03
N GLN A 117 -2.12 -8.96 -1.05
CA GLN A 117 -0.99 -9.53 -1.78
C GLN A 117 0.36 -9.02 -1.28
N SER A 118 0.37 -7.99 -0.47
CA SER A 118 1.58 -7.33 0.02
C SER A 118 1.59 -7.28 1.54
N PRO A 119 2.78 -7.39 2.19
CA PRO A 119 2.89 -7.22 3.63
C PRO A 119 2.83 -5.75 4.09
N HIS A 120 2.31 -4.87 3.26
CA HIS A 120 2.17 -3.44 3.54
C HIS A 120 0.71 -3.04 3.43
N PHE A 121 0.19 -2.37 4.48
CA PHE A 121 -1.19 -1.89 4.50
C PHE A 121 -1.39 -0.82 3.42
N LEU A 122 -2.47 -0.95 2.66
CA LEU A 122 -2.82 0.03 1.64
C LEU A 122 -4.31 0.06 1.32
N PHE A 123 -4.76 1.25 0.88
CA PHE A 123 -6.07 1.44 0.27
C PHE A 123 -5.96 1.33 -1.24
N HIS A 124 -6.98 0.75 -1.87
CA HIS A 124 -7.14 0.77 -3.31
C HIS A 124 -8.23 1.75 -3.70
N ILE A 125 -7.96 2.60 -4.70
CA ILE A 125 -8.98 3.40 -5.38
C ILE A 125 -9.04 2.90 -6.81
N ILE A 126 -10.16 2.33 -7.19
CA ILE A 126 -10.39 1.81 -8.54
C ILE A 126 -11.47 2.65 -9.21
N PRO A 127 -11.11 3.54 -10.16
CA PRO A 127 -12.09 4.30 -10.92
C PRO A 127 -12.90 3.40 -11.84
N HIS A 128 -14.17 3.70 -12.00
CA HIS A 128 -15.06 3.00 -12.93
C HIS A 128 -15.57 3.93 -13.99
N ASP A 129 -15.49 3.49 -15.25
CA ASP A 129 -16.06 4.21 -16.36
C ASP A 129 -17.59 4.08 -16.35
N SER A 130 -18.30 5.18 -16.64
CA SER A 130 -19.75 5.22 -16.62
C SER A 130 -20.43 4.39 -17.73
N GLU A 131 -19.66 3.95 -18.72
CA GLU A 131 -20.18 3.19 -19.87
C GLU A 131 -20.02 1.66 -19.73
N LYS A 132 -19.62 1.18 -18.57
CA LYS A 132 -19.46 -0.26 -18.33
C LYS A 132 -20.33 -0.74 -17.17
#